data_0aaa2dd8e694fda004605538022caf60
#
_entry.id   0aaa2dd8e694fda004605538022caf60
#
_cell.length_a   1.000
_cell.length_b   1.000
_cell.length_c   1.000
_cell.angle_alpha   90.00
_cell.angle_beta   90.00
_cell.angle_gamma   90.00
#
_symmetry.space_group_name_H-M   'P 1'
#
loop_
_entity.id
_entity.type
_entity.pdbx_description
1 polymer ?
#
loop_
_entity_poly.entity_id
_entity_poly.type
_entity_poly.pdbx_seq_one_letter_code
_entity_poly.pdbx_strand_id
1 'polypeptide(L)'
;MNLLKIEQLDYSVVNTTDVSHIKEIYLKSKKYKGGTACEVGSLGGHGTFSLCLAGLNVTSYDNDGHKGFKDKRETLCKDFNVNWIVQEGLYALNDNVKYDVVFHDSYHFEEVIPELVAFWFYKVKDEGMLIVHDVETFSHERFMFLIGNPRFERTKDIHGRELGTYYKNK
;
A
#
# COMPACT_ATOMS: atom_id res chain seq x y z
N MET A 1 -15.58 -15.24 -3.81
CA MET A 1 -16.22 -14.52 -2.69
C MET A 1 -15.48 -13.24 -2.30
N ASN A 2 -14.16 -13.25 -2.09
CA ASN A 2 -13.42 -12.04 -1.67
C ASN A 2 -13.37 -10.90 -2.71
N LEU A 3 -13.26 -11.21 -4.01
CA LEU A 3 -13.29 -10.19 -5.07
C LEU A 3 -14.62 -9.46 -5.13
N LEU A 4 -15.76 -10.16 -4.91
CA LEU A 4 -17.08 -9.53 -4.84
C LEU A 4 -17.19 -8.52 -3.69
N LYS A 5 -16.54 -8.78 -2.55
CA LYS A 5 -16.50 -7.82 -1.45
C LYS A 5 -15.76 -6.53 -1.83
N ILE A 6 -14.67 -6.65 -2.62
CA ILE A 6 -13.94 -5.48 -3.12
C ILE A 6 -14.81 -4.70 -4.12
N GLU A 7 -15.51 -5.37 -5.02
CA GLU A 7 -16.39 -4.72 -6.02
C GLU A 7 -17.58 -3.98 -5.41
N GLN A 8 -17.99 -4.37 -4.21
CA GLN A 8 -19.12 -3.76 -3.48
C GLN A 8 -18.70 -2.58 -2.59
N LEU A 9 -17.40 -2.24 -2.52
CA LEU A 9 -16.96 -1.07 -1.76
C LEU A 9 -17.46 0.22 -2.38
N ASP A 10 -17.66 1.23 -1.54
CA ASP A 10 -18.01 2.57 -1.98
C ASP A 10 -16.76 3.31 -2.47
N TYR A 11 -16.63 3.46 -3.78
CA TYR A 11 -15.54 4.20 -4.46
C TYR A 11 -15.94 5.64 -4.81
N SER A 12 -17.10 6.12 -4.36
CA SER A 12 -17.56 7.50 -4.62
C SER A 12 -16.76 8.56 -3.84
N VAL A 13 -15.96 8.14 -2.90
CA VAL A 13 -15.12 9.04 -2.09
C VAL A 13 -13.96 9.54 -2.94
N VAL A 14 -13.85 10.86 -3.05
CA VAL A 14 -12.77 11.53 -3.77
C VAL A 14 -11.40 11.08 -3.25
N ASN A 15 -10.48 10.79 -4.16
CA ASN A 15 -9.11 10.35 -3.90
C ASN A 15 -8.96 8.91 -3.37
N THR A 16 -9.94 8.04 -3.54
CA THR A 16 -9.74 6.61 -3.26
C THR A 16 -9.03 5.93 -4.42
N THR A 17 -8.19 4.95 -4.09
CA THR A 17 -7.59 4.04 -5.06
C THR A 17 -8.68 3.34 -5.86
N ASP A 18 -8.55 3.28 -7.19
CA ASP A 18 -9.51 2.64 -8.08
C ASP A 18 -9.72 1.16 -7.75
N VAL A 19 -10.93 0.66 -8.04
CA VAL A 19 -11.30 -0.73 -7.79
C VAL A 19 -10.36 -1.74 -8.45
N SER A 20 -9.81 -1.42 -9.62
CA SER A 20 -8.87 -2.30 -10.33
C SER A 20 -7.56 -2.44 -9.57
N HIS A 21 -7.04 -1.35 -9.01
CA HIS A 21 -5.83 -1.35 -8.18
C HIS A 21 -6.06 -2.08 -6.85
N ILE A 22 -7.22 -1.89 -6.21
CA ILE A 22 -7.57 -2.62 -4.97
C ILE A 22 -7.65 -4.13 -5.22
N LYS A 23 -8.22 -4.56 -6.35
CA LYS A 23 -8.21 -5.97 -6.77
C LYS A 23 -6.80 -6.49 -6.99
N GLU A 24 -5.96 -5.71 -7.66
CA GLU A 24 -4.57 -6.07 -7.95
C GLU A 24 -3.77 -6.25 -6.66
N ILE A 25 -3.91 -5.32 -5.69
CA ILE A 25 -3.31 -5.44 -4.36
C ILE A 25 -3.72 -6.77 -3.71
N TYR A 26 -5.02 -7.10 -3.71
CA TYR A 26 -5.50 -8.37 -3.18
C TYR A 26 -4.87 -9.58 -3.87
N LEU A 27 -4.91 -9.61 -5.22
CA LEU A 27 -4.45 -10.75 -6.02
C LEU A 27 -2.96 -11.02 -5.82
N LYS A 28 -2.14 -9.97 -5.78
CA LYS A 28 -0.70 -10.06 -5.54
C LYS A 28 -0.37 -10.46 -4.10
N SER A 29 -1.14 -9.95 -3.14
CA SER A 29 -0.87 -10.14 -1.70
C SER A 29 -1.29 -11.50 -1.19
N LYS A 30 -2.30 -12.16 -1.80
CA LYS A 30 -2.84 -13.45 -1.29
C LYS A 30 -1.82 -14.58 -1.19
N LYS A 31 -0.71 -14.54 -1.94
CA LYS A 31 0.37 -15.53 -1.84
C LYS A 31 1.12 -15.46 -0.51
N TYR A 32 1.01 -14.34 0.19
CA TYR A 32 1.62 -14.11 1.52
C TYR A 32 0.64 -14.33 2.68
N LYS A 33 -0.46 -15.03 2.45
CA LYS A 33 -1.47 -15.32 3.48
C LYS A 33 -0.84 -15.82 4.78
N GLY A 34 -1.23 -15.24 5.90
CA GLY A 34 -0.65 -15.51 7.23
C GLY A 34 0.59 -14.68 7.56
N GLY A 35 1.14 -13.97 6.57
CA GLY A 35 2.26 -13.05 6.75
C GLY A 35 1.84 -11.68 7.28
N THR A 36 2.74 -10.70 7.15
CA THR A 36 2.59 -9.35 7.65
C THR A 36 2.56 -8.33 6.51
N ALA A 37 1.71 -7.31 6.63
CA ALA A 37 1.70 -6.18 5.72
C ALA A 37 1.82 -4.85 6.46
N CYS A 38 2.41 -3.88 5.77
CA CYS A 38 2.38 -2.48 6.16
C CYS A 38 1.69 -1.67 5.07
N GLU A 39 0.78 -0.77 5.45
CA GLU A 39 0.24 0.25 4.57
C GLU A 39 0.66 1.63 5.07
N VAL A 40 1.02 2.51 4.14
CA VAL A 40 1.39 3.91 4.40
C VAL A 40 0.45 4.81 3.62
N GLY A 41 -0.41 5.54 4.34
CA GLY A 41 -1.51 6.31 3.76
C GLY A 41 -2.75 5.45 3.57
N SER A 42 -3.58 5.36 4.59
CA SER A 42 -4.77 4.49 4.55
C SER A 42 -6.04 5.17 4.11
N LEU A 43 -6.10 6.49 4.26
CA LEU A 43 -7.29 7.31 3.96
C LEU A 43 -8.61 6.58 4.31
N GLY A 44 -9.39 6.15 3.32
CA GLY A 44 -10.66 5.43 3.50
C GLY A 44 -10.54 3.93 3.83
N GLY A 45 -9.31 3.38 3.86
CA GLY A 45 -9.04 2.00 4.27
C GLY A 45 -9.21 0.93 3.20
N HIS A 46 -9.40 1.29 1.93
CA HIS A 46 -9.62 0.32 0.85
C HIS A 46 -8.40 -0.59 0.62
N GLY A 47 -7.19 -0.02 0.66
CA GLY A 47 -5.93 -0.78 0.60
C GLY A 47 -5.79 -1.70 1.80
N THR A 48 -5.98 -1.18 3.04
CA THR A 48 -6.00 -1.98 4.28
C THR A 48 -6.96 -3.15 4.17
N PHE A 49 -8.20 -2.89 3.75
CA PHE A 49 -9.23 -3.92 3.58
C PHE A 49 -8.81 -5.01 2.61
N SER A 50 -8.19 -4.62 1.49
CA SER A 50 -7.68 -5.54 0.47
C SER A 50 -6.58 -6.46 1.01
N LEU A 51 -5.62 -5.91 1.76
CA LEU A 51 -4.55 -6.65 2.42
C LEU A 51 -5.10 -7.62 3.48
N CYS A 52 -6.08 -7.16 4.28
CA CYS A 52 -6.77 -8.02 5.25
C CYS A 52 -7.53 -9.18 4.59
N LEU A 53 -8.26 -8.91 3.48
CA LEU A 53 -8.93 -9.95 2.70
C LEU A 53 -7.96 -10.98 2.11
N ALA A 54 -6.72 -10.56 1.79
CA ALA A 54 -5.65 -11.45 1.36
C ALA A 54 -5.14 -12.36 2.49
N GLY A 55 -5.55 -12.09 3.74
CA GLY A 55 -5.20 -12.88 4.93
C GLY A 55 -3.91 -12.45 5.60
N LEU A 56 -3.50 -11.20 5.44
CA LEU A 56 -2.31 -10.63 6.07
C LEU A 56 -2.67 -9.99 7.43
N ASN A 57 -1.69 -9.97 8.34
CA ASN A 57 -1.72 -9.16 9.55
C ASN A 57 -1.25 -7.75 9.20
N VAL A 58 -2.13 -6.75 9.26
CA VAL A 58 -1.87 -5.43 8.72
C VAL A 58 -1.54 -4.42 9.82
N THR A 59 -0.44 -3.68 9.61
CA THR A 59 -0.15 -2.42 10.32
C THR A 59 -0.36 -1.28 9.33
N SER A 60 -1.21 -0.31 9.66
CA SER A 60 -1.54 0.79 8.77
C SER A 60 -1.18 2.12 9.43
N TYR A 61 -0.39 2.93 8.74
CA TYR A 61 0.06 4.26 9.15
C TYR A 61 -0.71 5.33 8.40
N ASP A 62 -1.26 6.30 9.15
CA ASP A 62 -1.91 7.48 8.59
C ASP A 62 -1.78 8.66 9.57
N ASN A 63 -1.61 9.87 9.08
CA ASN A 63 -1.50 11.04 9.92
C ASN A 63 -2.87 11.60 10.38
N ASP A 64 -3.96 10.99 9.93
CA ASP A 64 -5.34 11.45 10.22
C ASP A 64 -5.63 12.92 9.79
N GLY A 65 -4.85 13.44 8.85
CA GLY A 65 -5.00 14.81 8.35
C GLY A 65 -6.33 15.06 7.62
N HIS A 66 -7.01 14.00 7.18
CA HIS A 66 -8.29 14.06 6.48
C HIS A 66 -9.44 13.70 7.42
N LYS A 67 -10.16 14.72 7.92
CA LYS A 67 -11.31 14.55 8.83
C LYS A 67 -12.38 13.62 8.23
N GLY A 68 -12.89 12.70 9.05
CA GLY A 68 -13.99 11.80 8.70
C GLY A 68 -13.57 10.49 8.02
N PHE A 69 -12.31 10.31 7.68
CA PHE A 69 -11.85 9.04 7.09
C PHE A 69 -11.48 7.98 8.13
N LYS A 70 -11.04 8.40 9.31
CA LYS A 70 -10.74 7.47 10.41
C LYS A 70 -11.92 6.52 10.69
N ASP A 71 -13.10 7.07 10.96
CA ASP A 71 -14.29 6.27 11.27
C ASP A 71 -14.69 5.37 10.10
N LYS A 72 -14.49 5.86 8.85
CA LYS A 72 -14.79 5.07 7.64
C LYS A 72 -13.90 3.86 7.52
N ARG A 73 -12.55 4.02 7.63
CA ARG A 73 -11.60 2.90 7.52
C ARG A 73 -11.76 1.90 8.67
N GLU A 74 -11.98 2.38 9.91
CA GLU A 74 -12.22 1.51 11.05
C GLU A 74 -13.52 0.72 10.91
N THR A 75 -14.59 1.35 10.39
CA THR A 75 -15.85 0.67 10.08
C THR A 75 -15.69 -0.35 8.97
N LEU A 76 -14.98 -0.01 7.90
CA LEU A 76 -14.71 -0.90 6.77
C LEU A 76 -13.93 -2.15 7.21
N CYS A 77 -12.94 -1.96 8.06
CA CYS A 77 -12.04 -3.03 8.51
C CYS A 77 -12.44 -3.65 9.86
N LYS A 78 -13.65 -3.37 10.39
CA LYS A 78 -14.09 -3.78 11.74
C LYS A 78 -13.98 -5.28 12.03
N ASP A 79 -14.09 -6.12 11.01
CA ASP A 79 -14.03 -7.59 11.14
C ASP A 79 -12.58 -8.13 11.09
N PHE A 80 -11.59 -7.24 10.99
CA PHE A 80 -10.18 -7.57 10.92
C PHE A 80 -9.42 -6.96 12.10
N ASN A 81 -8.35 -7.63 12.52
CA ASN A 81 -7.44 -7.09 13.53
C ASN A 81 -6.35 -6.25 12.83
N VAL A 82 -6.61 -4.95 12.67
CA VAL A 82 -5.66 -4.00 12.09
C VAL A 82 -4.96 -3.22 13.20
N ASN A 83 -3.64 -3.14 13.13
CA ASN A 83 -2.85 -2.27 14.00
C ASN A 83 -2.81 -0.86 13.38
N TRP A 84 -3.72 0.02 13.81
CA TRP A 84 -3.78 1.41 13.36
C TRP A 84 -2.78 2.28 14.11
N ILE A 85 -1.91 2.97 13.37
CA ILE A 85 -0.91 3.89 13.93
C ILE A 85 -1.16 5.29 13.36
N VAL A 86 -1.57 6.22 14.24
CA VAL A 86 -1.78 7.63 13.89
C VAL A 86 -0.45 8.35 13.93
N GLN A 87 0.23 8.36 12.80
CA GLN A 87 1.58 8.91 12.69
C GLN A 87 1.94 9.11 11.22
N GLU A 88 2.75 10.12 10.93
CA GLU A 88 3.39 10.24 9.62
C GLU A 88 4.19 8.98 9.32
N GLY A 89 3.98 8.41 8.12
CA GLY A 89 4.64 7.17 7.72
C GLY A 89 6.16 7.20 7.86
N LEU A 90 6.78 8.38 7.71
CA LEU A 90 8.22 8.57 7.88
C LEU A 90 8.77 8.12 9.24
N TYR A 91 8.00 8.28 10.30
CA TYR A 91 8.45 7.88 11.64
C TYR A 91 8.50 6.35 11.84
N ALA A 92 7.75 5.60 11.06
CA ALA A 92 7.80 4.14 11.08
C ALA A 92 9.13 3.57 10.56
N LEU A 93 9.95 4.40 9.90
CA LEU A 93 11.26 3.98 9.41
C LEU A 93 12.26 3.70 10.54
N ASN A 94 11.99 4.18 11.74
CA ASN A 94 12.88 4.01 12.90
C ASN A 94 12.78 2.65 13.58
N ASP A 95 11.75 1.85 13.28
CA ASP A 95 11.66 0.48 13.80
C ASP A 95 12.42 -0.50 12.91
N ASN A 96 12.77 -1.68 13.45
CA ASN A 96 13.46 -2.74 12.72
C ASN A 96 12.47 -3.77 12.12
N VAL A 97 11.19 -3.47 12.10
CA VAL A 97 10.16 -4.37 11.59
C VAL A 97 10.25 -4.46 10.07
N LYS A 98 10.16 -5.68 9.54
CA LYS A 98 10.05 -5.97 8.12
C LYS A 98 8.75 -6.69 7.81
N TYR A 99 8.22 -6.45 6.62
CA TYR A 99 6.93 -6.94 6.18
C TYR A 99 7.04 -7.81 4.93
N ASP A 100 6.13 -8.76 4.76
CA ASP A 100 6.04 -9.56 3.53
C ASP A 100 5.50 -8.71 2.38
N VAL A 101 4.59 -7.78 2.70
CA VAL A 101 4.02 -6.81 1.76
C VAL A 101 4.08 -5.40 2.36
N VAL A 102 4.56 -4.43 1.59
CA VAL A 102 4.39 -3.01 1.90
C VAL A 102 3.53 -2.40 0.79
N PHE A 103 2.47 -1.68 1.14
CA PHE A 103 1.68 -0.86 0.25
C PHE A 103 1.87 0.62 0.61
N HIS A 104 2.39 1.39 -0.34
CA HIS A 104 2.64 2.81 -0.18
C HIS A 104 1.70 3.63 -1.05
N ASP A 105 0.84 4.42 -0.41
CA ASP A 105 -0.16 5.30 -1.03
C ASP A 105 -0.19 6.65 -0.28
N SER A 106 0.99 7.25 -0.09
CA SER A 106 1.15 8.49 0.66
C SER A 106 2.24 9.34 0.02
N TYR A 107 2.16 10.66 0.17
CA TYR A 107 3.11 11.64 -0.35
C TYR A 107 3.29 11.62 -1.89
N HIS A 108 2.61 12.53 -2.55
CA HIS A 108 2.65 12.73 -4.00
C HIS A 108 3.51 13.94 -4.41
N PHE A 109 4.60 14.23 -3.70
CA PHE A 109 5.49 15.36 -4.00
C PHE A 109 6.71 14.88 -4.80
N GLU A 110 6.87 15.38 -6.03
CA GLU A 110 7.83 14.93 -7.04
C GLU A 110 9.31 14.88 -6.58
N GLU A 111 9.73 15.76 -5.66
CA GLU A 111 11.16 15.89 -5.33
C GLU A 111 11.66 14.91 -4.25
N VAL A 112 10.77 14.37 -3.42
CA VAL A 112 11.15 13.61 -2.22
C VAL A 112 10.69 12.15 -2.27
N ILE A 113 9.74 11.82 -3.14
CA ILE A 113 9.09 10.51 -3.18
C ILE A 113 10.04 9.34 -3.46
N PRO A 114 10.97 9.39 -4.45
CA PRO A 114 11.82 8.24 -4.76
C PRO A 114 12.63 7.75 -3.58
N GLU A 115 13.19 8.67 -2.80
CA GLU A 115 14.00 8.34 -1.62
C GLU A 115 13.15 7.77 -0.50
N LEU A 116 11.98 8.36 -0.23
CA LEU A 116 11.06 7.88 0.80
C LEU A 116 10.52 6.49 0.48
N VAL A 117 10.09 6.28 -0.76
CA VAL A 117 9.59 4.98 -1.21
C VAL A 117 10.71 3.94 -1.20
N ALA A 118 11.96 4.32 -1.52
CA ALA A 118 13.12 3.45 -1.43
C ALA A 118 13.36 2.94 0.00
N PHE A 119 13.14 3.78 1.02
CA PHE A 119 13.20 3.32 2.42
C PHE A 119 12.19 2.21 2.71
N TRP A 120 10.97 2.33 2.18
CA TRP A 120 9.96 1.29 2.36
C TRP A 120 10.33 -0.02 1.66
N PHE A 121 11.08 0.03 0.56
CA PHE A 121 11.61 -1.20 -0.06
C PHE A 121 12.57 -1.95 0.87
N TYR A 122 13.37 -1.25 1.69
CA TYR A 122 14.24 -1.87 2.69
C TYR A 122 13.48 -2.49 3.87
N LYS A 123 12.23 -2.05 4.10
CA LYS A 123 11.30 -2.66 5.08
C LYS A 123 10.62 -3.92 4.56
N VAL A 124 10.76 -4.24 3.29
CA VAL A 124 10.27 -5.50 2.71
C VAL A 124 11.24 -6.63 3.10
N LYS A 125 10.68 -7.78 3.53
CA LYS A 125 11.45 -9.01 3.72
C LYS A 125 11.99 -9.53 2.40
N ASP A 126 13.00 -10.37 2.44
CA ASP A 126 13.44 -11.13 1.27
C ASP A 126 12.27 -11.96 0.73
N GLU A 127 12.15 -12.06 -0.59
CA GLU A 127 11.00 -12.64 -1.32
C GLU A 127 9.65 -11.91 -1.14
N GLY A 128 9.63 -10.81 -0.41
CA GLY A 128 8.46 -9.93 -0.26
C GLY A 128 8.27 -8.98 -1.44
N MET A 129 7.31 -8.06 -1.30
CA MET A 129 7.05 -7.05 -2.33
C MET A 129 6.68 -5.69 -1.74
N LEU A 130 7.07 -4.63 -2.45
CA LEU A 130 6.57 -3.28 -2.29
C LEU A 130 5.55 -3.00 -3.41
N ILE A 131 4.39 -2.49 -3.06
CA ILE A 131 3.38 -1.96 -3.99
C ILE A 131 3.31 -0.45 -3.76
N VAL A 132 3.37 0.32 -4.85
CA VAL A 132 3.32 1.80 -4.81
C VAL A 132 2.21 2.29 -5.72
N HIS A 133 1.35 3.15 -5.20
CA HIS A 133 0.33 3.85 -5.98
C HIS A 133 0.91 5.15 -6.59
N ASP A 134 0.34 5.59 -7.72
CA ASP A 134 0.72 6.81 -8.44
C ASP A 134 2.21 6.88 -8.82
N VAL A 135 2.77 5.75 -9.28
CA VAL A 135 4.20 5.68 -9.67
C VAL A 135 4.56 6.56 -10.87
N GLU A 136 3.57 7.05 -11.61
CA GLU A 136 3.76 8.03 -12.68
C GLU A 136 4.10 9.44 -12.16
N THR A 137 3.90 9.70 -10.87
CA THR A 137 4.11 11.03 -10.27
C THR A 137 5.56 11.30 -9.85
N PHE A 138 6.46 10.31 -9.95
CA PHE A 138 7.85 10.46 -9.55
C PHE A 138 8.85 9.83 -10.54
N SER A 139 10.13 10.17 -10.40
CA SER A 139 11.19 9.62 -11.24
C SER A 139 11.41 8.13 -10.96
N HIS A 140 10.75 7.30 -11.78
CA HIS A 140 10.86 5.84 -11.70
C HIS A 140 12.31 5.34 -11.91
N GLU A 141 13.07 5.96 -12.82
CA GLU A 141 14.47 5.60 -13.07
C GLU A 141 15.33 5.80 -11.81
N ARG A 142 15.19 6.97 -11.17
CA ARG A 142 15.89 7.28 -9.92
C ARG A 142 15.50 6.30 -8.80
N PHE A 143 14.22 6.00 -8.68
CA PHE A 143 13.73 5.03 -7.69
C PHE A 143 14.32 3.64 -7.94
N MET A 144 14.26 3.12 -9.17
CA MET A 144 14.82 1.82 -9.53
C MET A 144 16.32 1.73 -9.23
N PHE A 145 17.07 2.81 -9.53
CA PHE A 145 18.50 2.89 -9.17
C PHE A 145 18.72 2.77 -7.67
N LEU A 146 17.92 3.47 -6.85
CA LEU A 146 18.04 3.46 -5.38
C LEU A 146 17.77 2.08 -4.77
N ILE A 147 16.89 1.29 -5.34
CA ILE A 147 16.50 -0.04 -4.81
C ILE A 147 17.20 -1.21 -5.52
N GLY A 148 18.16 -0.94 -6.40
CA GLY A 148 18.98 -1.97 -7.04
C GLY A 148 18.31 -2.70 -8.20
N ASN A 149 17.41 -2.04 -8.93
CA ASN A 149 16.74 -2.56 -10.13
C ASN A 149 16.08 -3.94 -9.93
N PRO A 150 15.17 -4.11 -8.97
CA PRO A 150 14.47 -5.38 -8.75
C PRO A 150 13.51 -5.70 -9.92
N ARG A 151 12.99 -6.94 -9.93
CA ARG A 151 11.87 -7.27 -10.81
C ARG A 151 10.71 -6.33 -10.53
N PHE A 152 10.12 -5.79 -11.59
CA PHE A 152 9.09 -4.77 -11.54
C PHE A 152 7.91 -5.12 -12.46
N GLU A 153 6.70 -4.82 -12.01
CA GLU A 153 5.45 -4.90 -12.77
C GLU A 153 4.65 -3.60 -12.60
N ARG A 154 3.92 -3.20 -13.64
CA ARG A 154 3.11 -1.98 -13.64
C ARG A 154 1.71 -2.27 -14.16
N THR A 155 0.69 -1.76 -13.48
CA THR A 155 -0.72 -1.85 -13.87
C THR A 155 -1.31 -0.44 -13.93
N LYS A 156 -2.07 -0.13 -14.98
CA LYS A 156 -2.81 1.13 -15.11
C LYS A 156 -4.28 0.93 -14.80
N ASP A 157 -4.88 1.91 -14.11
CA ASP A 157 -6.32 2.02 -13.98
C ASP A 157 -6.97 2.70 -15.19
N ILE A 158 -8.30 2.82 -15.16
CA ILE A 158 -9.08 3.48 -16.23
C ILE A 158 -8.83 4.99 -16.33
N HIS A 159 -8.25 5.61 -15.30
CA HIS A 159 -7.91 7.03 -15.25
C HIS A 159 -6.46 7.29 -15.62
N GLY A 160 -5.70 6.25 -15.93
CA GLY A 160 -4.28 6.34 -16.29
C GLY A 160 -3.32 6.37 -15.11
N ARG A 161 -3.81 6.29 -13.87
CA ARG A 161 -2.96 6.17 -12.68
C ARG A 161 -2.27 4.82 -12.67
N GLU A 162 -1.07 4.77 -12.14
CA GLU A 162 -0.24 3.57 -12.20
C GLU A 162 0.05 3.00 -10.82
N LEU A 163 -0.11 1.66 -10.72
CA LEU A 163 0.31 0.86 -9.58
C LEU A 163 1.59 0.12 -9.94
N GLY A 164 2.67 0.40 -9.24
CA GLY A 164 3.96 -0.30 -9.37
C GLY A 164 4.09 -1.42 -8.35
N THR A 165 4.62 -2.57 -8.75
CA THR A 165 4.94 -3.68 -7.84
C THR A 165 6.39 -4.08 -8.01
N TYR A 166 7.16 -4.03 -6.94
CA TYR A 166 8.61 -4.27 -6.88
C TYR A 166 8.88 -5.49 -6.00
N TYR A 167 9.51 -6.51 -6.57
CA TYR A 167 9.77 -7.78 -5.88
C TYR A 167 11.19 -7.81 -5.35
N LYS A 168 11.32 -8.03 -4.05
CA LYS A 168 12.64 -8.16 -3.42
C LYS A 168 13.16 -9.59 -3.60
N ASN A 169 14.35 -9.69 -4.17
CA ASN A 169 15.05 -10.97 -4.29
C ASN A 169 15.61 -11.42 -2.92
N LYS A 170 16.07 -12.68 -2.88
CA LYS A 170 16.83 -13.22 -1.74
C LYS A 170 18.14 -12.47 -1.54
#